data_4e5e9fd62c8d7693b486cf79e9cea468
#
_entry.id   4e5e9fd62c8d7693b486cf79e9cea468
#
_cell.length_a   1.000
_cell.length_b   1.000
_cell.length_c   1.000
_cell.angle_alpha   90.00
_cell.angle_beta   90.00
_cell.angle_gamma   90.00
#
_symmetry.space_group_name_H-M   'P 1'
#
loop_
_entity.id
_entity.type
_entity.pdbx_description
1 polymer ?
#
loop_
_entity_poly.entity_id
_entity_poly.type
_entity_poly.pdbx_seq_one_letter_code
_entity_poly.pdbx_strand_id
1 'polypeptide(L)'
;LSHVHDDHSFRPHVERLLEQFPEIKIFGTQEVAEKLEGLAVTVVYHGDRYEVGPFTLDFCGYFHQEIHRSIPLVQNFGLMVNSELYYPGDSYTIPEVQVGTLACPSSAPWLKIGDVIDFVTAVKPRRSFPTHNALLSEHGHKLQNSRIQELTESFGGEFRYLEVGQSWEL
;
A
#
# COMPACT_ATOMS: atom_id res chain seq x y z
N LEU A 1 -4.73 4.33 6.72
CA LEU A 1 -3.61 5.26 6.48
C LEU A 1 -2.32 4.56 6.89
N SER A 2 -1.52 4.11 5.91
CA SER A 2 -0.36 3.21 6.16
C SER A 2 0.76 3.86 6.98
N HIS A 3 1.01 5.16 6.81
CA HIS A 3 2.09 5.88 7.49
C HIS A 3 1.88 7.40 7.48
N VAL A 4 2.83 8.12 8.09
CA VAL A 4 2.68 9.54 8.47
C VAL A 4 2.96 10.54 7.34
N HIS A 5 3.53 10.14 6.18
CA HIS A 5 3.82 11.06 5.09
C HIS A 5 2.55 11.70 4.51
N ASP A 6 2.67 12.91 3.94
CA ASP A 6 1.52 13.71 3.51
C ASP A 6 0.73 13.08 2.36
N ASP A 7 1.38 12.37 1.46
CA ASP A 7 0.73 11.64 0.37
C ASP A 7 -0.10 10.44 0.84
N HIS A 8 0.03 10.02 2.12
CA HIS A 8 -0.73 8.92 2.74
C HIS A 8 -1.65 9.35 3.89
N SER A 9 -1.41 10.51 4.52
CA SER A 9 -2.16 10.96 5.71
C SER A 9 -2.38 12.47 5.74
N PHE A 10 -2.68 13.07 4.58
CA PHE A 10 -2.92 14.50 4.48
C PHE A 10 -4.22 14.91 5.17
N ARG A 11 -4.10 15.63 6.31
CA ARG A 11 -5.22 16.01 7.17
C ARG A 11 -6.42 16.59 6.41
N PRO A 12 -6.27 17.57 5.48
CA PRO A 12 -7.43 18.13 4.78
C PRO A 12 -8.21 17.11 3.94
N HIS A 13 -7.53 16.06 3.41
CA HIS A 13 -8.23 14.99 2.71
C HIS A 13 -9.01 14.09 3.67
N VAL A 14 -8.45 13.80 4.84
CA VAL A 14 -9.09 12.99 5.88
C VAL A 14 -10.32 13.72 6.42
N GLU A 15 -10.20 15.01 6.73
CA GLU A 15 -11.31 15.85 7.20
C GLU A 15 -12.45 15.91 6.18
N ARG A 16 -12.15 16.11 4.89
CA ARG A 16 -13.15 16.10 3.81
C ARG A 16 -13.86 14.75 3.69
N LEU A 17 -13.13 13.62 3.88
CA LEU A 17 -13.75 12.29 3.89
C LEU A 17 -14.68 12.12 5.08
N LEU A 18 -14.31 12.61 6.27
CA LEU A 18 -15.16 12.60 7.46
C LEU A 18 -16.41 13.50 7.32
N GLU A 19 -16.29 14.65 6.66
CA GLU A 19 -17.44 15.50 6.33
C GLU A 19 -18.42 14.77 5.41
N GLN A 20 -17.92 14.04 4.42
CA GLN A 20 -18.74 13.31 3.47
C GLN A 20 -19.27 11.98 4.03
N PHE A 21 -18.50 11.32 4.86
CA PHE A 21 -18.79 10.01 5.45
C PHE A 21 -18.48 10.01 6.95
N PRO A 22 -19.36 10.58 7.81
CA PRO A 22 -19.10 10.76 9.23
C PRO A 22 -18.84 9.44 10.00
N GLU A 23 -19.35 8.32 9.52
CA GLU A 23 -19.22 6.99 10.14
C GLU A 23 -17.99 6.21 9.67
N ILE A 24 -17.15 6.79 8.80
CA ILE A 24 -15.96 6.10 8.31
C ILE A 24 -14.98 5.84 9.46
N LYS A 25 -14.45 4.62 9.51
CA LYS A 25 -13.41 4.25 10.49
C LYS A 25 -12.03 4.53 9.90
N ILE A 26 -11.19 5.19 10.68
CA ILE A 26 -9.82 5.48 10.29
C ILE A 26 -8.89 4.57 11.10
N PHE A 27 -8.06 3.82 10.39
CA PHE A 27 -6.96 3.04 10.95
C PHE A 27 -5.64 3.67 10.57
N GLY A 28 -4.67 3.69 11.49
CA GLY A 28 -3.37 4.29 11.25
C GLY A 28 -2.31 3.79 12.23
N THR A 29 -1.05 4.13 11.97
CA THR A 29 0.04 3.94 12.93
C THR A 29 -0.10 4.91 14.09
N GLN A 30 0.69 4.71 15.16
CA GLN A 30 0.75 5.67 16.26
C GLN A 30 1.15 7.08 15.78
N GLU A 31 2.13 7.19 14.89
CA GLU A 31 2.56 8.46 14.31
C GLU A 31 1.45 9.14 13.48
N VAL A 32 0.62 8.35 12.78
CA VAL A 32 -0.56 8.88 12.06
C VAL A 32 -1.59 9.43 13.04
N ALA A 33 -1.86 8.72 14.13
CA ALA A 33 -2.80 9.18 15.15
C ALA A 33 -2.32 10.49 15.82
N GLU A 34 -1.04 10.60 16.10
CA GLU A 34 -0.42 11.83 16.63
C GLU A 34 -0.51 12.99 15.65
N LYS A 35 -0.18 12.76 14.36
CA LYS A 35 -0.30 13.78 13.30
C LYS A 35 -1.74 14.27 13.13
N LEU A 36 -2.71 13.37 13.26
CA LEU A 36 -4.14 13.65 13.11
C LEU A 36 -4.83 13.88 14.46
N GLU A 37 -4.11 14.40 15.47
CA GLU A 37 -4.66 14.72 16.78
C GLU A 37 -6.02 15.42 16.68
N GLY A 38 -7.00 14.93 17.48
CA GLY A 38 -8.39 15.40 17.45
C GLY A 38 -9.31 14.65 16.49
N LEU A 39 -8.78 13.78 15.62
CA LEU A 39 -9.57 12.84 14.82
C LEU A 39 -9.54 11.45 15.46
N ALA A 40 -10.64 10.71 15.32
CA ALA A 40 -10.75 9.34 15.87
C ALA A 40 -9.98 8.34 14.98
N VAL A 41 -8.68 8.17 15.22
CA VAL A 41 -7.84 7.18 14.55
C VAL A 41 -7.69 5.95 15.46
N THR A 42 -8.06 4.78 14.96
CA THR A 42 -7.77 3.50 15.61
C THR A 42 -6.32 3.14 15.31
N VAL A 43 -5.48 3.12 16.31
CA VAL A 43 -4.08 2.70 16.17
C VAL A 43 -4.02 1.19 15.97
N VAL A 44 -3.24 0.76 14.97
CA VAL A 44 -3.06 -0.66 14.64
C VAL A 44 -1.59 -1.04 14.63
N TYR A 45 -1.34 -2.32 14.88
CA TYR A 45 -0.02 -2.91 14.96
C TYR A 45 0.09 -4.16 14.06
N HIS A 46 1.29 -4.63 13.84
CA HIS A 46 1.53 -5.90 13.16
C HIS A 46 0.79 -7.05 13.85
N GLY A 47 0.02 -7.81 13.08
CA GLY A 47 -0.79 -8.94 13.56
C GLY A 47 -2.21 -8.58 13.98
N ASP A 48 -2.55 -7.30 14.03
CA ASP A 48 -3.93 -6.87 14.33
C ASP A 48 -4.87 -7.27 13.20
N ARG A 49 -6.10 -7.65 13.60
CA ARG A 49 -7.20 -8.01 12.70
C ARG A 49 -8.49 -7.33 13.12
N TYR A 50 -9.19 -6.76 12.14
CA TYR A 50 -10.48 -6.09 12.35
C TYR A 50 -11.51 -6.54 11.32
N GLU A 51 -12.76 -6.67 11.78
CA GLU A 51 -13.93 -6.84 10.91
C GLU A 51 -14.62 -5.48 10.75
N VAL A 52 -14.81 -5.03 9.52
CA VAL A 52 -15.46 -3.75 9.19
C VAL A 52 -16.47 -3.96 8.08
N GLY A 53 -17.75 -4.08 8.43
CA GLY A 53 -18.79 -4.46 7.48
C GLY A 53 -18.46 -5.79 6.82
N PRO A 54 -18.39 -5.87 5.48
CA PRO A 54 -18.06 -7.11 4.77
C PRO A 54 -16.55 -7.38 4.66
N PHE A 55 -15.70 -6.54 5.27
CA PHE A 55 -14.26 -6.60 5.11
C PHE A 55 -13.57 -7.13 6.36
N THR A 56 -12.66 -8.07 6.15
CA THR A 56 -11.62 -8.44 7.12
C THR A 56 -10.35 -7.68 6.77
N LEU A 57 -9.78 -6.99 7.74
CA LEU A 57 -8.57 -6.19 7.60
C LEU A 57 -7.46 -6.81 8.47
N ASP A 58 -6.39 -7.30 7.86
CA ASP A 58 -5.20 -7.80 8.57
C ASP A 58 -4.05 -6.82 8.35
N PHE A 59 -3.39 -6.42 9.44
CA PHE A 59 -2.29 -5.45 9.41
C PHE A 59 -0.95 -6.14 9.64
N CYS A 60 0.05 -5.82 8.81
CA CYS A 60 1.39 -6.40 8.93
C CYS A 60 2.48 -5.37 8.62
N GLY A 61 3.68 -5.61 9.17
CA GLY A 61 4.82 -4.71 9.00
C GLY A 61 4.99 -3.74 10.17
N TYR A 62 6.07 -2.98 10.12
CA TYR A 62 6.49 -2.10 11.21
C TYR A 62 6.96 -0.73 10.73
N PHE A 63 7.74 -0.71 9.62
CA PHE A 63 8.44 0.49 9.19
C PHE A 63 8.34 0.68 7.67
N HIS A 64 8.40 1.94 7.31
CA HIS A 64 8.59 2.41 5.94
C HIS A 64 9.94 1.93 5.39
N GLN A 65 10.07 1.77 4.08
CA GLN A 65 11.37 1.53 3.46
C GLN A 65 12.30 2.72 3.69
N GLU A 66 13.56 2.47 4.03
CA GLU A 66 14.53 3.55 4.23
C GLU A 66 14.66 4.40 2.97
N ILE A 67 14.42 5.72 3.10
CA ILE A 67 14.68 6.70 2.05
C ILE A 67 16.18 7.01 2.00
N HIS A 68 16.73 7.37 3.15
CA HIS A 68 18.15 7.66 3.37
C HIS A 68 18.43 7.69 4.87
N ARG A 69 19.63 7.26 5.28
CA ARG A 69 20.09 7.24 6.69
C ARG A 69 19.99 8.56 7.46
N SER A 70 19.86 9.70 6.75
CA SER A 70 19.68 11.04 7.37
C SER A 70 18.22 11.42 7.57
N ILE A 71 17.26 10.60 7.07
CA ILE A 71 15.82 10.83 7.18
C ILE A 71 15.29 9.84 8.22
N PRO A 72 14.55 10.29 9.24
CA PRO A 72 13.98 9.41 10.24
C PRO A 72 13.14 8.29 9.60
N LEU A 73 13.33 7.07 10.08
CA LEU A 73 12.50 5.95 9.71
C LEU A 73 11.16 6.05 10.43
N VAL A 74 10.08 6.06 9.67
CA VAL A 74 8.72 6.17 10.22
C VAL A 74 8.00 4.82 10.26
N GLN A 75 6.99 4.71 11.10
CA GLN A 75 6.13 3.53 11.13
C GLN A 75 5.38 3.36 9.81
N ASN A 76 5.20 2.12 9.37
CA ASN A 76 4.35 1.76 8.23
C ASN A 76 3.76 0.37 8.44
N PHE A 77 2.55 0.17 8.01
CA PHE A 77 1.98 -1.17 7.89
C PHE A 77 1.49 -1.44 6.45
N GLY A 78 1.53 -2.70 6.09
CA GLY A 78 0.78 -3.24 4.96
C GLY A 78 -0.61 -3.69 5.41
N LEU A 79 -1.56 -3.64 4.50
CA LEU A 79 -2.95 -4.01 4.71
C LEU A 79 -3.34 -5.16 3.77
N MET A 80 -3.82 -6.25 4.35
CA MET A 80 -4.49 -7.32 3.64
C MET A 80 -6.00 -7.18 3.83
N VAL A 81 -6.75 -7.15 2.75
CA VAL A 81 -8.22 -7.08 2.77
C VAL A 81 -8.79 -8.42 2.27
N ASN A 82 -9.65 -9.03 3.08
CA ASN A 82 -10.35 -10.30 2.78
C ASN A 82 -9.43 -11.45 2.37
N SER A 83 -8.17 -11.47 2.84
CA SER A 83 -7.13 -12.41 2.43
C SER A 83 -6.90 -12.44 0.90
N GLU A 84 -7.28 -11.39 0.20
CA GLU A 84 -7.20 -11.29 -1.27
C GLU A 84 -6.36 -10.11 -1.75
N LEU A 85 -6.67 -8.88 -1.32
CA LEU A 85 -5.96 -7.68 -1.74
C LEU A 85 -4.91 -7.29 -0.71
N TYR A 86 -3.65 -7.22 -1.14
CA TYR A 86 -2.54 -6.75 -0.31
C TYR A 86 -1.97 -5.43 -0.82
N TYR A 87 -1.90 -4.44 0.07
CA TYR A 87 -1.22 -3.17 -0.12
C TYR A 87 -0.13 -3.01 0.95
N PRO A 88 1.16 -2.96 0.60
CA PRO A 88 2.26 -2.92 1.58
C PRO A 88 2.47 -1.54 2.25
N GLY A 89 1.74 -0.50 1.83
CA GLY A 89 2.16 0.88 2.08
C GLY A 89 3.46 1.18 1.35
N ASP A 90 4.34 1.96 1.96
CA ASP A 90 5.65 2.30 1.41
C ASP A 90 6.74 1.40 1.99
N SER A 91 6.59 0.10 1.74
CA SER A 91 7.53 -0.93 2.17
C SER A 91 7.53 -2.14 1.22
N TYR A 92 8.47 -3.04 1.47
CA TYR A 92 8.51 -4.37 0.87
C TYR A 92 8.17 -5.46 1.89
N THR A 93 7.27 -5.16 2.82
CA THR A 93 6.81 -6.14 3.80
C THR A 93 6.11 -7.29 3.09
N ILE A 94 6.57 -8.51 3.33
CA ILE A 94 5.98 -9.74 2.78
C ILE A 94 4.97 -10.26 3.81
N PRO A 95 3.68 -10.41 3.46
CA PRO A 95 2.70 -10.97 4.38
C PRO A 95 2.91 -12.49 4.54
N GLU A 96 2.49 -13.04 5.68
CA GLU A 96 2.63 -14.46 5.99
C GLU A 96 1.68 -15.36 5.18
N VAL A 97 0.70 -14.77 4.51
CA VAL A 97 -0.33 -15.48 3.72
C VAL A 97 -0.14 -15.24 2.23
N GLN A 98 -0.64 -16.17 1.43
CA GLN A 98 -0.61 -16.05 -0.03
C GLN A 98 -1.41 -14.83 -0.49
N VAL A 99 -0.82 -14.01 -1.33
CA VAL A 99 -1.45 -12.80 -1.88
C VAL A 99 -2.24 -13.17 -3.14
N GLY A 100 -3.52 -12.85 -3.13
CA GLY A 100 -4.35 -12.93 -4.33
C GLY A 100 -4.00 -11.80 -5.30
N THR A 101 -4.19 -10.57 -4.87
CA THR A 101 -3.93 -9.37 -5.66
C THR A 101 -2.96 -8.45 -4.92
N LEU A 102 -1.87 -8.05 -5.56
CA LEU A 102 -0.86 -7.13 -5.03
C LEU A 102 -1.05 -5.73 -5.63
N ALA A 103 -1.34 -4.74 -4.78
CA ALA A 103 -1.18 -3.33 -5.10
C ALA A 103 0.29 -2.96 -4.92
N CYS A 104 1.08 -3.03 -6.00
CA CYS A 104 2.53 -2.97 -5.96
C CYS A 104 3.06 -1.53 -6.08
N PRO A 105 3.79 -0.98 -5.11
CA PRO A 105 4.45 0.30 -5.27
C PRO A 105 5.48 0.22 -6.41
N SER A 106 5.43 1.16 -7.36
CA SER A 106 6.25 1.12 -8.57
C SER A 106 7.13 2.35 -8.79
N SER A 107 6.96 3.41 -7.98
CA SER A 107 7.83 4.60 -8.01
C SER A 107 7.77 5.37 -6.70
N ALA A 108 8.92 5.69 -6.14
CA ALA A 108 9.04 6.55 -4.96
C ALA A 108 10.51 6.99 -4.80
N PRO A 109 10.81 8.02 -3.99
CA PRO A 109 12.18 8.42 -3.66
C PRO A 109 13.02 7.33 -2.97
N TRP A 110 12.37 6.41 -2.29
CA TRP A 110 12.99 5.26 -1.60
C TRP A 110 13.07 4.01 -2.48
N LEU A 111 12.39 3.99 -3.63
CA LEU A 111 12.17 2.79 -4.42
C LEU A 111 13.29 2.58 -5.46
N LYS A 112 13.87 1.38 -5.44
CA LYS A 112 14.75 0.87 -6.48
C LYS A 112 14.06 -0.31 -7.16
N ILE A 113 14.01 -0.31 -8.49
CA ILE A 113 13.29 -1.34 -9.26
C ILE A 113 13.80 -2.76 -8.97
N GLY A 114 15.07 -2.92 -8.64
CA GLY A 114 15.62 -4.23 -8.21
C GLY A 114 14.92 -4.77 -6.96
N ASP A 115 14.65 -3.91 -5.98
CA ASP A 115 13.99 -4.32 -4.73
C ASP A 115 12.51 -4.65 -4.99
N VAL A 116 11.85 -3.97 -5.96
CA VAL A 116 10.49 -4.33 -6.42
C VAL A 116 10.50 -5.72 -7.07
N ILE A 117 11.50 -6.02 -7.89
CA ILE A 117 11.68 -7.34 -8.53
C ILE A 117 11.80 -8.42 -7.44
N ASP A 118 12.63 -8.20 -6.43
CA ASP A 118 12.81 -9.14 -5.33
C ASP A 118 11.51 -9.31 -4.53
N PHE A 119 10.81 -8.21 -4.26
CA PHE A 119 9.54 -8.21 -3.54
C PHE A 119 8.44 -8.99 -4.29
N VAL A 120 8.21 -8.69 -5.58
CA VAL A 120 7.21 -9.40 -6.39
C VAL A 120 7.57 -10.89 -6.52
N THR A 121 8.87 -11.20 -6.64
CA THR A 121 9.36 -12.59 -6.68
C THR A 121 9.10 -13.33 -5.38
N ALA A 122 9.22 -12.67 -4.24
CA ALA A 122 8.95 -13.27 -2.93
C ALA A 122 7.45 -13.44 -2.67
N VAL A 123 6.64 -12.44 -3.03
CA VAL A 123 5.17 -12.46 -2.83
C VAL A 123 4.47 -13.42 -3.79
N LYS A 124 4.89 -13.51 -5.04
CA LYS A 124 4.27 -14.34 -6.11
C LYS A 124 2.76 -14.17 -6.19
N PRO A 125 2.25 -12.94 -6.41
CA PRO A 125 0.82 -12.70 -6.41
C PRO A 125 0.15 -13.35 -7.62
N ARG A 126 -1.14 -13.76 -7.47
CA ARG A 126 -1.95 -14.23 -8.60
C ARG A 126 -2.34 -13.08 -9.54
N ARG A 127 -2.48 -11.89 -8.99
CA ARG A 127 -2.78 -10.65 -9.73
C ARG A 127 -1.93 -9.51 -9.19
N SER A 128 -1.59 -8.55 -10.03
CA SER A 128 -0.93 -7.33 -9.57
C SER A 128 -1.33 -6.11 -10.40
N PHE A 129 -1.28 -4.95 -9.77
CA PHE A 129 -1.39 -3.65 -10.42
C PHE A 129 -0.44 -2.64 -9.73
N PRO A 130 0.10 -1.66 -10.48
CA PRO A 130 1.03 -0.70 -9.91
C PRO A 130 0.30 0.39 -9.13
N THR A 131 0.91 0.80 -8.04
CA THR A 131 0.50 1.95 -7.22
C THR A 131 1.69 2.88 -7.00
N HIS A 132 1.46 4.01 -6.29
CA HIS A 132 2.51 4.95 -5.93
C HIS A 132 3.34 5.45 -7.12
N ASN A 133 2.69 5.72 -8.24
CA ASN A 133 3.34 5.94 -9.53
C ASN A 133 3.03 7.32 -10.16
N ALA A 134 2.41 8.23 -9.41
CA ALA A 134 1.98 9.54 -9.91
C ALA A 134 3.16 10.45 -10.37
N LEU A 135 4.37 10.18 -9.91
CA LEU A 135 5.57 10.93 -10.28
C LEU A 135 6.20 10.46 -11.61
N LEU A 136 5.72 9.35 -12.18
CA LEU A 136 6.26 8.81 -13.41
C LEU A 136 5.71 9.54 -14.65
N SER A 137 6.59 9.78 -15.61
CA SER A 137 6.19 10.08 -16.98
C SER A 137 5.59 8.83 -17.64
N GLU A 138 4.93 9.00 -18.79
CA GLU A 138 4.42 7.87 -19.57
C GLU A 138 5.50 6.82 -19.88
N HIS A 139 6.70 7.27 -20.20
CA HIS A 139 7.84 6.37 -20.43
C HIS A 139 8.26 5.64 -19.15
N GLY A 140 8.26 6.34 -18.01
CA GLY A 140 8.55 5.75 -16.70
C GLY A 140 7.52 4.68 -16.32
N HIS A 141 6.23 4.93 -16.55
CA HIS A 141 5.17 3.92 -16.36
C HIS A 141 5.44 2.66 -17.20
N LYS A 142 5.74 2.80 -18.48
CA LYS A 142 6.05 1.65 -19.35
C LYS A 142 7.24 0.85 -18.82
N LEU A 143 8.30 1.54 -18.40
CA LEU A 143 9.53 0.89 -17.93
C LEU A 143 9.30 0.14 -16.60
N GLN A 144 8.65 0.77 -15.62
CA GLN A 144 8.45 0.16 -14.30
C GLN A 144 7.40 -0.94 -14.35
N ASN A 145 6.28 -0.68 -15.03
CA ASN A 145 5.17 -1.62 -15.11
C ASN A 145 5.57 -2.90 -15.86
N SER A 146 6.41 -2.82 -16.92
CA SER A 146 6.86 -4.01 -17.66
C SER A 146 7.59 -5.00 -16.73
N ARG A 147 8.34 -4.54 -15.73
CA ARG A 147 9.04 -5.44 -14.79
C ARG A 147 8.08 -6.16 -13.86
N ILE A 148 7.09 -5.45 -13.33
CA ILE A 148 6.06 -6.05 -12.46
C ILE A 148 5.22 -7.04 -13.26
N GLN A 149 4.84 -6.67 -14.49
CA GLN A 149 4.09 -7.51 -15.43
C GLN A 149 4.84 -8.79 -15.75
N GLU A 150 6.06 -8.69 -16.29
CA GLU A 150 6.91 -9.82 -16.66
C GLU A 150 7.03 -10.84 -15.52
N LEU A 151 7.22 -10.35 -14.28
CA LEU A 151 7.34 -11.23 -13.12
C LEU A 151 6.01 -11.88 -12.76
N THR A 152 4.93 -11.09 -12.63
CA THR A 152 3.61 -11.63 -12.27
C THR A 152 3.16 -12.69 -13.28
N GLU A 153 3.33 -12.43 -14.58
CA GLU A 153 2.97 -13.35 -15.66
C GLU A 153 3.89 -14.59 -15.68
N SER A 154 5.17 -14.46 -15.30
CA SER A 154 6.10 -15.59 -15.21
C SER A 154 5.69 -16.63 -14.17
N PHE A 155 4.92 -16.24 -13.17
CA PHE A 155 4.32 -17.14 -12.17
C PHE A 155 2.90 -17.62 -12.56
N GLY A 156 2.43 -17.30 -13.77
CA GLY A 156 1.08 -17.62 -14.23
C GLY A 156 0.00 -16.66 -13.73
N GLY A 157 0.40 -15.51 -13.20
CA GLY A 157 -0.51 -14.46 -12.73
C GLY A 157 -0.97 -13.52 -13.84
N GLU A 158 -1.79 -12.52 -13.47
CA GLU A 158 -2.31 -11.48 -14.35
C GLU A 158 -1.88 -10.10 -13.84
N PHE A 159 -1.36 -9.26 -14.74
CA PHE A 159 -1.04 -7.87 -14.44
C PHE A 159 -2.01 -6.93 -15.14
N ARG A 160 -2.45 -5.87 -14.47
CA ARG A 160 -3.20 -4.77 -15.11
C ARG A 160 -2.65 -3.41 -14.68
N TYR A 161 -2.44 -2.53 -15.65
CA TYR A 161 -2.34 -1.10 -15.40
C TYR A 161 -3.73 -0.49 -15.46
N LEU A 162 -4.15 0.17 -14.39
CA LEU A 162 -5.47 0.81 -14.31
C LEU A 162 -5.29 2.33 -14.48
N GLU A 163 -5.92 2.86 -15.51
CA GLU A 163 -6.04 4.31 -15.68
C GLU A 163 -6.98 4.91 -14.63
N VAL A 164 -6.85 6.21 -14.37
CA VAL A 164 -7.72 6.90 -13.44
C VAL A 164 -9.19 6.73 -13.84
N GLY A 165 -10.02 6.23 -12.92
CA GLY A 165 -11.43 5.95 -13.14
C GLY A 165 -11.75 4.54 -13.63
N GLN A 166 -10.73 3.72 -13.93
CA GLN A 166 -10.94 2.29 -14.23
C GLN A 166 -11.02 1.47 -12.94
N SER A 167 -11.71 0.36 -12.99
CA SER A 167 -11.86 -0.61 -11.90
C SER A 167 -11.52 -2.03 -12.36
N TRP A 168 -11.15 -2.85 -11.40
CA TRP A 168 -10.91 -4.28 -11.59
C TRP A 168 -11.59 -5.04 -10.45
N GLU A 169 -12.51 -5.93 -10.80
CA GLU A 169 -13.18 -6.79 -9.81
C GLU A 169 -12.23 -7.92 -9.40
N LEU A 170 -12.10 -8.10 -8.08
CA LEU A 170 -11.16 -9.04 -7.46
C LEU A 170 -11.82 -10.36 -7.06
#